data_43432405c0d82fc7b1580119e56cbe48
#
_entry.id   43432405c0d82fc7b1580119e56cbe48
#
_cell.length_a   1.000
_cell.length_b   1.000
_cell.length_c   1.000
_cell.angle_alpha   90.00
_cell.angle_beta   90.00
_cell.angle_gamma   90.00
#
_symmetry.space_group_name_H-M   'P 1'
#
loop_
_entity.id
_entity.type
_entity.pdbx_description
1 polymer ?
#
loop_
_entity_poly.entity_id
_entity_poly.type
_entity_poly.pdbx_seq_one_letter_code
_entity_poly.pdbx_strand_id
1 'polypeptide(L)'
;VPREVKYCFISITKEAFANIMKHSNATKVQLILREHPGLYQLCIEDNGKDAFYDPEKSGIGIANMKERVNALGGTLQIFTDKGFRIFITIPKCG
;
A
#
# COMPACT_ATOMS: atom_id res chain seq x y z
N VAL A 1 -13.37 6.46 10.81
CA VAL A 1 -12.52 5.33 10.43
C VAL A 1 -12.20 4.49 11.66
N PRO A 2 -12.48 3.19 11.66
CA PRO A 2 -12.12 2.34 12.81
C PRO A 2 -10.63 2.39 13.11
N ARG A 3 -10.28 2.23 14.38
CA ARG A 3 -8.90 2.29 14.84
C ARG A 3 -8.00 1.28 14.12
N GLU A 4 -8.49 0.07 13.93
CA GLU A 4 -7.73 -1.00 13.27
C GLU A 4 -7.40 -0.64 11.82
N VAL A 5 -8.34 -0.06 11.10
CA VAL A 5 -8.13 0.37 9.72
C VAL A 5 -7.14 1.52 9.68
N LYS A 6 -7.27 2.48 10.59
CA LYS A 6 -6.36 3.62 10.68
C LYS A 6 -4.93 3.16 10.91
N TYR A 7 -4.70 2.27 11.88
CA TYR A 7 -3.37 1.77 12.19
C TYR A 7 -2.81 0.95 11.04
N CYS A 8 -3.65 0.17 10.38
CA CYS A 8 -3.25 -0.60 9.20
C CYS A 8 -2.74 0.35 8.10
N PHE A 9 -3.50 1.38 7.78
CA PHE A 9 -3.11 2.34 6.74
C PHE A 9 -1.83 3.10 7.10
N ILE A 10 -1.67 3.51 8.36
CA ILE A 10 -0.46 4.20 8.81
C ILE A 10 0.75 3.29 8.67
N SER A 11 0.65 2.04 9.13
CA SER A 11 1.74 1.07 9.03
C SER A 11 2.15 0.80 7.58
N ILE A 12 1.16 0.64 6.71
CA ILE A 12 1.41 0.38 5.29
C ILE A 12 2.04 1.59 4.63
N THR A 13 1.58 2.79 4.95
CA THR A 13 2.14 4.02 4.40
C THR A 13 3.62 4.16 4.76
N LYS A 14 3.97 3.90 6.02
CA LYS A 14 5.36 3.95 6.46
C LYS A 14 6.22 2.94 5.72
N GLU A 15 5.75 1.72 5.59
CA GLU A 15 6.48 0.65 4.91
C GLU A 15 6.62 0.95 3.42
N ALA A 16 5.55 1.43 2.79
CA ALA A 16 5.58 1.77 1.38
C ALA A 16 6.58 2.90 1.10
N PHE A 17 6.59 3.95 1.92
CA PHE A 17 7.55 5.03 1.74
C PHE A 17 8.97 4.55 1.93
N ALA A 18 9.23 3.68 2.91
CA ALA A 18 10.55 3.10 3.11
C ALA A 18 11.01 2.32 1.88
N ASN A 19 10.11 1.52 1.30
CA ASN A 19 10.41 0.75 0.10
C ASN A 19 10.69 1.66 -1.10
N ILE A 20 9.88 2.69 -1.29
CA ILE A 20 10.08 3.65 -2.38
C ILE A 20 11.41 4.34 -2.25
N MET A 21 11.79 4.78 -1.05
CA MET A 21 13.04 5.46 -0.82
C MET A 21 14.25 4.55 -1.06
N LYS A 22 14.12 3.26 -0.80
CA LYS A 22 15.22 2.32 -0.97
C LYS A 22 15.38 1.82 -2.41
N HIS A 23 14.26 1.67 -3.12
CA HIS A 23 14.25 0.90 -4.37
C HIS A 23 13.74 1.68 -5.57
N SER A 24 13.40 2.94 -5.41
CA SER A 24 12.85 3.75 -6.49
C SER A 24 13.63 5.04 -6.64
N ASN A 25 13.75 5.50 -7.89
CA ASN A 25 14.30 6.82 -8.18
C ASN A 25 13.21 7.86 -8.34
N ALA A 26 12.07 7.64 -7.72
CA ALA A 26 10.92 8.53 -7.82
C ALA A 26 11.23 9.91 -7.26
N THR A 27 10.71 10.95 -7.92
CA THR A 27 10.78 12.33 -7.45
C THR A 27 9.45 12.77 -6.85
N LYS A 28 8.39 12.00 -7.07
CA LYS A 28 7.06 12.29 -6.51
C LYS A 28 6.41 11.01 -6.02
N VAL A 29 5.79 11.11 -4.87
CA VAL A 29 4.95 10.06 -4.29
C VAL A 29 3.59 10.65 -4.04
N GLN A 30 2.54 9.96 -4.49
CA GLN A 30 1.17 10.40 -4.31
C GLN A 30 0.43 9.41 -3.40
N LEU A 31 -0.26 9.94 -2.41
CA LEU A 31 -1.09 9.14 -1.51
C LEU A 31 -2.53 9.61 -1.66
N ILE A 32 -3.41 8.68 -1.94
CA ILE A 32 -4.83 8.96 -2.10
C ILE A 32 -5.60 8.07 -1.14
N LEU A 33 -6.38 8.70 -0.26
CA LEU A 33 -7.26 8.00 0.66
C LEU A 33 -8.69 8.37 0.33
N ARG A 34 -9.53 7.36 0.08
CA ARG A 34 -10.93 7.58 -0.24
C ARG A 34 -11.81 6.71 0.64
N GLU A 35 -12.94 7.26 1.02
CA GLU A 35 -13.97 6.54 1.73
C GLU A 35 -15.19 6.40 0.82
N HIS A 36 -15.62 5.17 0.62
CA HIS A 36 -16.82 4.84 -0.14
C HIS A 36 -17.88 4.29 0.82
N PRO A 37 -19.15 4.24 0.42
CA PRO A 37 -20.20 3.73 1.33
C PRO A 37 -19.92 2.34 1.89
N GLY A 38 -19.26 1.48 1.13
CA GLY A 38 -19.01 0.09 1.54
C GLY A 38 -17.58 -0.25 1.87
N LEU A 39 -16.62 0.67 1.67
CA LEU A 39 -15.20 0.34 1.88
C LEU A 39 -14.33 1.58 2.03
N TYR A 40 -13.13 1.36 2.57
CA TYR A 40 -12.05 2.34 2.56
C TYR A 40 -11.03 1.95 1.51
N GLN A 41 -10.48 2.94 0.81
CA GLN A 41 -9.52 2.72 -0.26
C GLN A 41 -8.27 3.56 0.00
N LEU A 42 -7.10 2.93 -0.10
CA LEU A 42 -5.81 3.61 -0.03
C LEU A 42 -5.00 3.28 -1.26
N CYS A 43 -4.49 4.30 -1.92
CA CYS A 43 -3.59 4.14 -3.05
C CYS A 43 -2.33 4.94 -2.80
N ILE A 44 -1.17 4.29 -2.95
CA ILE A 44 0.13 4.94 -2.85
C ILE A 44 0.86 4.65 -4.15
N GLU A 45 1.29 5.69 -4.85
CA GLU A 45 1.98 5.52 -6.12
C GLU A 45 3.16 6.46 -6.22
N ASP A 46 4.20 6.04 -6.94
CA ASP A 46 5.33 6.88 -7.25
C ASP A 46 5.49 7.03 -8.77
N ASN A 47 6.31 7.98 -9.17
CA ASN A 47 6.60 8.24 -10.58
C ASN A 47 7.96 7.67 -11.02
N GLY A 48 8.54 6.76 -10.25
CA GLY A 48 9.81 6.15 -10.60
C GLY A 48 9.70 5.30 -11.84
N LYS A 49 10.62 5.52 -12.80
CA LYS A 49 10.61 4.76 -14.04
C LYS A 49 11.32 3.42 -13.92
N ASP A 50 12.24 3.32 -12.98
CA ASP A 50 13.05 2.13 -12.76
C ASP A 50 12.74 1.49 -11.42
N ALA A 51 11.47 1.50 -11.05
CA ALA A 51 11.03 0.86 -9.82
C ALA A 51 11.30 -0.63 -9.91
N PHE A 52 12.33 -1.07 -9.20
CA PHE A 52 12.71 -2.46 -9.18
C PHE A 52 12.09 -3.10 -7.95
N TYR A 53 10.92 -3.68 -8.15
CA TYR A 53 10.25 -4.41 -7.09
C TYR A 53 10.52 -5.90 -7.25
N ASP A 54 11.24 -6.47 -6.29
CA ASP A 54 11.48 -7.90 -6.23
C ASP A 54 10.72 -8.45 -5.02
N PRO A 55 9.64 -9.20 -5.23
CA PRO A 55 8.86 -9.74 -4.11
C PRO A 55 9.68 -10.62 -3.17
N GLU A 56 10.71 -11.28 -3.68
CA GLU A 56 11.55 -12.15 -2.86
C GLU A 56 12.50 -11.35 -1.99
N LYS A 57 13.02 -10.23 -2.47
CA LYS A 57 13.97 -9.41 -1.74
C LYS A 57 13.33 -8.43 -0.77
N SER A 58 12.14 -7.94 -1.09
CA SER A 58 11.43 -7.02 -0.21
C SER A 58 10.45 -7.74 0.71
N GLY A 59 10.46 -9.05 0.69
CA GLY A 59 9.42 -9.96 1.13
C GLY A 59 8.78 -9.74 2.48
N ILE A 60 9.55 -9.38 3.52
CA ILE A 60 8.97 -9.32 4.86
C ILE A 60 7.97 -8.17 4.99
N GLY A 61 8.32 -6.98 4.49
CA GLY A 61 7.45 -5.82 4.59
C GLY A 61 6.13 -6.01 3.83
N ILE A 62 6.22 -6.49 2.59
CA ILE A 62 5.03 -6.69 1.76
C ILE A 62 4.15 -7.83 2.30
N ALA A 63 4.77 -8.90 2.76
CA ALA A 63 4.02 -10.01 3.35
C ALA A 63 3.24 -9.54 4.58
N ASN A 64 3.87 -8.71 5.43
CA ASN A 64 3.21 -8.15 6.61
C ASN A 64 2.05 -7.22 6.22
N MET A 65 2.22 -6.42 5.18
CA MET A 65 1.15 -5.57 4.67
C MET A 65 -0.06 -6.40 4.24
N LYS A 66 0.18 -7.45 3.43
CA LYS A 66 -0.90 -8.33 2.97
C LYS A 66 -1.60 -9.00 4.13
N GLU A 67 -0.85 -9.48 5.10
CA GLU A 67 -1.41 -10.14 6.26
C GLU A 67 -2.31 -9.21 7.07
N ARG A 68 -1.86 -7.97 7.29
CA ARG A 68 -2.65 -6.98 8.02
C ARG A 68 -3.94 -6.62 7.30
N VAL A 69 -3.86 -6.43 5.98
CA VAL A 69 -5.03 -6.11 5.16
C VAL A 69 -6.00 -7.29 5.15
N ASN A 70 -5.49 -8.50 4.98
CA ASN A 70 -6.33 -9.71 4.98
C ASN A 70 -7.03 -9.92 6.32
N ALA A 71 -6.36 -9.61 7.43
CA ALA A 71 -6.95 -9.71 8.76
C ALA A 71 -8.17 -8.81 8.93
N LEU A 72 -8.25 -7.73 8.17
CA LEU A 72 -9.40 -6.82 8.18
C LEU A 72 -10.39 -7.11 7.04
N GLY A 73 -10.24 -8.23 6.37
CA GLY A 73 -11.11 -8.63 5.27
C GLY A 73 -10.86 -7.89 3.97
N GLY A 74 -9.74 -7.19 3.87
CA GLY A 74 -9.41 -6.39 2.70
C GLY A 74 -8.55 -7.11 1.68
N THR A 75 -8.20 -6.37 0.62
CA THR A 75 -7.30 -6.84 -0.43
C THR A 75 -6.19 -5.83 -0.65
N LEU A 76 -5.02 -6.33 -1.04
CA LEU A 76 -3.87 -5.51 -1.39
C LEU A 76 -3.33 -5.96 -2.74
N GLN A 77 -3.16 -5.00 -3.64
CA GLN A 77 -2.59 -5.25 -4.97
C GLN A 77 -1.40 -4.34 -5.20
N ILE A 78 -0.39 -4.85 -5.90
CA ILE A 78 0.82 -4.11 -6.23
C ILE A 78 1.01 -4.11 -7.74
N PHE A 79 1.24 -2.94 -8.30
CA PHE A 79 1.49 -2.74 -9.72
C PHE A 79 2.86 -2.09 -9.89
N THR A 80 3.64 -2.58 -10.85
CA THR A 80 4.99 -2.08 -11.11
C THR A 80 5.21 -1.67 -12.56
N ASP A 81 4.18 -1.65 -13.37
CA ASP A 81 4.29 -1.39 -14.80
C ASP A 81 4.62 0.06 -15.14
N LYS A 82 4.17 1.01 -14.32
CA LYS A 82 4.41 2.45 -14.53
C LYS A 82 4.89 3.11 -13.24
N GLY A 83 5.94 2.54 -12.64
CA GLY A 83 6.36 2.90 -11.31
C GLY A 83 5.73 1.97 -10.28
N PHE A 84 5.93 2.26 -9.02
CA PHE A 84 5.44 1.41 -7.94
C PHE A 84 4.10 1.93 -7.45
N ARG A 85 3.09 1.07 -7.41
CA ARG A 85 1.76 1.44 -6.93
C ARG A 85 1.21 0.35 -6.02
N ILE A 86 0.73 0.74 -4.86
CA ILE A 86 0.01 -0.13 -3.92
C ILE A 86 -1.44 0.31 -3.88
N PHE A 87 -2.35 -0.62 -4.06
CA PHE A 87 -3.78 -0.37 -4.02
C PHE A 87 -4.41 -1.27 -2.96
N ILE A 88 -5.07 -0.66 -1.98
CA ILE A 88 -5.65 -1.38 -0.84
C ILE A 88 -7.11 -1.01 -0.71
N THR A 89 -7.95 -2.02 -0.51
CA THR A 89 -9.36 -1.82 -0.15
C THR A 89 -9.66 -2.62 1.11
N ILE A 90 -10.38 -2.00 2.05
CA ILE A 90 -10.82 -2.65 3.28
C ILE A 90 -12.32 -2.42 3.41
N PRO A 91 -13.14 -3.48 3.46
CA PRO A 91 -14.58 -3.32 3.56
C PRO A 91 -14.97 -2.74 4.92
N LYS A 92 -16.02 -1.94 4.92
CA LYS A 92 -16.59 -1.45 6.17
C LYS A 92 -17.35 -2.59 6.83
N CYS A 93 -17.10 -2.77 8.13
CA CYS A 93 -17.89 -3.72 8.91
C CYS A 93 -19.27 -3.10 9.10
N GLY A 94 -20.25 -3.79 8.60
CA GLY A 94 -21.64 -3.36 8.61
C GLY A 94 -22.28 -3.34 9.97
#